data_1ae580e77c6c9b28e153d0dfdb756a59
#
_entry.id   1ae580e77c6c9b28e153d0dfdb756a59
#
_cell.length_a   1.000
_cell.length_b   1.000
_cell.length_c   1.000
_cell.angle_alpha   90.00
_cell.angle_beta   90.00
_cell.angle_gamma   90.00
#
_symmetry.space_group_name_H-M   'P 1'
#
loop_
_entity.id
_entity.type
_entity.pdbx_description
1 polymer ?
#
loop_
_entity_poly.entity_id
_entity_poly.type
_entity_poly.pdbx_seq_one_letter_code
_entity_poly.pdbx_strand_id
1 'polypeptide(L)'
;MDKNYAGASNLNTLGFHGSYRPQDVTFLLNIDDIEPTPLAEKEYLIQSGKKHYSQMISVEHPPSKEQMRHFQYAFEQGAERLACDVQKIGNSLLSRFKNQPIILVSLVRAGVPLGVLLK
;
A
#
# COMPACT_ATOMS: atom_id res chain seq x y z
N MET A 1 29.77 -16.85 16.19
CA MET A 1 28.53 -17.63 16.39
C MET A 1 27.58 -17.24 15.28
N ASP A 2 27.69 -17.97 14.19
CA ASP A 2 26.97 -17.68 12.95
C ASP A 2 25.52 -18.07 13.12
N LYS A 3 24.63 -17.08 13.09
CA LYS A 3 23.20 -17.35 12.92
C LYS A 3 22.94 -17.57 11.44
N ASN A 4 22.91 -18.83 11.07
CA ASN A 4 22.42 -19.29 9.79
C ASN A 4 21.00 -18.76 9.56
N TYR A 5 20.86 -17.83 8.66
CA TYR A 5 19.60 -17.53 8.00
C TYR A 5 19.30 -18.63 6.96
N ALA A 6 19.05 -19.83 7.46
CA ALA A 6 18.47 -20.89 6.66
C ALA A 6 16.95 -20.75 6.72
N GLY A 7 16.36 -20.16 5.69
CA GLY A 7 14.90 -20.02 5.62
C GLY A 7 14.37 -19.23 4.44
N ALA A 8 15.23 -18.67 3.61
CA ALA A 8 14.78 -18.02 2.38
C ALA A 8 14.77 -18.98 1.18
N SER A 9 14.23 -20.17 1.37
CA SER A 9 14.03 -21.14 0.29
C SER A 9 12.65 -20.90 -0.34
N ASN A 10 12.66 -20.39 -1.58
CA ASN A 10 11.56 -20.50 -2.53
C ASN A 10 10.24 -19.76 -2.23
N LEU A 11 10.28 -18.53 -1.77
CA LEU A 11 9.15 -17.64 -1.94
C LEU A 11 9.24 -16.95 -3.30
N ASN A 12 8.68 -17.68 -4.28
CA ASN A 12 8.11 -17.17 -5.52
C ASN A 12 8.75 -15.92 -6.11
N THR A 13 9.46 -16.11 -7.17
CA THR A 13 9.78 -15.12 -8.19
C THR A 13 8.57 -14.37 -8.78
N LEU A 14 7.37 -14.68 -8.33
CA LEU A 14 6.13 -13.99 -8.63
C LEU A 14 5.68 -13.27 -7.34
N GLY A 15 5.69 -11.94 -7.37
CA GLY A 15 5.20 -11.13 -6.26
C GLY A 15 3.80 -11.51 -5.78
N PHE A 16 3.34 -10.94 -4.68
CA PHE A 16 2.01 -11.17 -4.12
C PHE A 16 1.08 -9.98 -4.42
N HIS A 17 -0.22 -10.15 -4.19
CA HIS A 17 -1.23 -9.13 -4.52
C HIS A 17 -1.98 -8.57 -3.30
N GLY A 18 -1.71 -9.09 -2.08
CA GLY A 18 -2.42 -8.69 -0.86
C GLY A 18 -3.91 -8.96 -0.95
N SER A 19 -4.73 -7.96 -0.61
CA SER A 19 -6.20 -8.02 -0.70
C SER A 19 -6.76 -7.66 -2.09
N TYR A 20 -5.90 -7.30 -3.05
CA TYR A 20 -6.31 -7.03 -4.43
C TYR A 20 -6.42 -8.33 -5.23
N ARG A 21 -7.04 -8.25 -6.40
CA ARG A 21 -7.07 -9.40 -7.32
C ARG A 21 -5.69 -9.59 -7.97
N PRO A 22 -5.27 -10.84 -8.26
CA PRO A 22 -3.95 -11.12 -8.85
C PRO A 22 -3.68 -10.38 -10.17
N GLN A 23 -4.74 -10.12 -10.94
CA GLN A 23 -4.62 -9.39 -12.20
C GLN A 23 -4.51 -7.87 -12.03
N ASP A 24 -4.83 -7.31 -10.87
CA ASP A 24 -4.87 -5.85 -10.68
C ASP A 24 -3.53 -5.29 -10.25
N VAL A 25 -2.79 -6.01 -9.41
CA VAL A 25 -1.49 -5.56 -8.90
C VAL A 25 -0.59 -6.72 -8.53
N THR A 26 0.70 -6.51 -8.66
CA THR A 26 1.74 -7.41 -8.14
C THR A 26 2.67 -6.58 -7.25
N PHE A 27 2.76 -6.93 -5.97
CA PHE A 27 3.69 -6.31 -5.04
C PHE A 27 5.08 -6.95 -5.18
N LEU A 28 6.07 -6.14 -5.53
CA LEU A 28 7.47 -6.52 -5.62
C LEU A 28 8.18 -6.19 -4.30
N LEU A 29 7.66 -6.73 -3.20
CA LEU A 29 8.13 -6.49 -1.84
C LEU A 29 8.41 -7.82 -1.16
N ASN A 30 9.33 -7.82 -0.21
CA ASN A 30 9.49 -8.93 0.71
C ASN A 30 8.42 -8.86 1.78
N ILE A 31 7.84 -10.02 2.10
CA ILE A 31 6.97 -10.17 3.26
C ILE A 31 7.88 -10.32 4.47
N ASP A 32 7.65 -9.51 5.49
CA ASP A 32 8.37 -9.56 6.75
C ASP A 32 7.36 -9.71 7.90
N ASP A 33 7.73 -10.49 8.90
CA ASP A 33 6.90 -10.72 10.09
C ASP A 33 7.43 -9.84 11.22
N ILE A 34 6.90 -8.62 11.29
CA ILE A 34 7.29 -7.62 12.29
C ILE A 34 6.25 -7.61 13.41
N GLU A 35 6.69 -7.88 14.62
CA GLU A 35 5.84 -7.78 15.80
C GLU A 35 5.35 -6.33 16.02
N PRO A 36 4.05 -6.13 16.27
CA PRO A 36 3.52 -4.82 16.55
C PRO A 36 4.12 -4.21 17.82
N THR A 37 4.53 -2.95 17.74
CA THR A 37 5.07 -2.20 18.87
C THR A 37 3.94 -1.53 19.64
N PRO A 38 3.83 -1.71 20.97
CA PRO A 38 2.85 -1.03 21.80
C PRO A 38 2.96 0.50 21.69
N LEU A 39 1.83 1.21 21.78
CA LEU A 39 1.79 2.66 21.54
C LEU A 39 2.75 3.44 22.45
N ALA A 40 2.75 3.15 23.75
CA ALA A 40 3.63 3.83 24.71
C ALA A 40 5.11 3.62 24.42
N GLU A 41 5.49 2.41 24.03
CA GLU A 41 6.87 2.10 23.62
C GLU A 41 7.22 2.81 22.32
N LYS A 42 6.31 2.84 21.36
CA LYS A 42 6.50 3.53 20.08
C LYS A 42 6.73 5.02 20.28
N GLU A 43 5.94 5.67 21.13
CA GLU A 43 6.12 7.08 21.50
C GLU A 43 7.49 7.34 22.13
N TYR A 44 7.90 6.53 23.08
CA TYR A 44 9.21 6.64 23.73
C TYR A 44 10.35 6.48 22.72
N LEU A 45 10.27 5.48 21.83
CA LEU A 45 11.32 5.22 20.82
C LEU A 45 11.46 6.35 19.81
N ILE A 46 10.34 6.97 19.41
CA ILE A 46 10.33 8.12 18.51
C ILE A 46 10.90 9.36 19.20
N GLN A 47 10.40 9.69 20.38
CA GLN A 47 10.82 10.89 21.12
C GLN A 47 12.28 10.83 21.55
N SER A 48 12.79 9.65 21.87
CA SER A 48 14.22 9.45 22.19
C SER A 48 15.14 9.37 20.98
N GLY A 49 14.59 9.41 19.75
CA GLY A 49 15.35 9.29 18.51
C GLY A 49 15.96 7.90 18.26
N LYS A 50 15.57 6.89 19.05
CA LYS A 50 16.10 5.52 18.92
C LYS A 50 15.58 4.77 17.70
N LYS A 51 14.33 5.04 17.29
CA LYS A 51 13.73 4.45 16.09
C LYS A 51 12.87 5.49 15.36
N HIS A 52 12.83 5.35 14.04
CA HIS A 52 11.91 6.11 13.20
C HIS A 52 10.54 5.42 13.16
N TYR A 53 9.46 6.18 13.01
CA TYR A 53 8.09 5.63 12.98
C TYR A 53 7.90 4.56 11.87
N SER A 54 8.63 4.66 10.76
CA SER A 54 8.57 3.71 9.65
C SER A 54 9.19 2.34 9.95
N GLN A 55 9.89 2.20 11.08
CA GLN A 55 10.51 0.95 11.51
C GLN A 55 9.64 0.16 12.49
N MET A 56 8.44 0.63 12.73
CA MET A 56 7.52 0.07 13.72
C MET A 56 6.10 0.02 13.15
N ILE A 57 5.40 -1.07 13.41
CA ILE A 57 3.97 -1.19 13.12
C ILE A 57 3.17 -1.07 14.42
N SER A 58 1.96 -0.59 14.33
CA SER A 58 1.01 -0.56 15.45
C SER A 58 -0.04 -1.64 15.25
N VAL A 59 -0.64 -2.10 16.34
CA VAL A 59 -1.84 -2.94 16.27
C VAL A 59 -2.94 -2.14 15.57
N GLU A 60 -3.47 -2.68 14.49
CA GLU A 60 -4.61 -2.09 13.79
C GLU A 60 -5.90 -2.72 14.30
N HIS A 61 -6.79 -1.88 14.81
CA HIS A 61 -8.12 -2.30 15.24
C HIS A 61 -9.13 -2.08 14.11
N PRO A 62 -10.19 -2.89 14.03
CA PRO A 62 -11.29 -2.62 13.10
C PRO A 62 -11.82 -1.20 13.29
N PRO A 63 -12.17 -0.49 12.22
CA PRO A 63 -12.65 0.88 12.31
C PRO A 63 -13.97 0.93 13.10
N SER A 64 -14.13 1.96 13.91
CA SER A 64 -15.38 2.21 14.64
C SER A 64 -16.51 2.57 13.67
N LYS A 65 -17.77 2.44 14.14
CA LYS A 65 -18.94 2.86 13.34
C LYS A 65 -18.88 4.34 12.93
N GLU A 66 -18.30 5.18 13.77
CA GLU A 66 -18.13 6.60 13.49
C GLU A 66 -17.08 6.84 12.40
N GLN A 67 -15.94 6.15 12.47
CA GLN A 67 -14.92 6.20 11.42
C GLN A 67 -15.49 5.70 10.08
N MET A 68 -16.29 4.63 10.08
CA MET A 68 -16.94 4.13 8.86
C MET A 68 -17.94 5.13 8.30
N ARG A 69 -18.69 5.84 9.14
CA ARG A 69 -19.60 6.90 8.68
C ARG A 69 -18.85 8.08 8.05
N HIS A 70 -17.75 8.50 8.65
CA HIS A 70 -16.91 9.56 8.08
C HIS A 70 -16.26 9.12 6.75
N PHE A 71 -15.81 7.88 6.67
CA PHE A 71 -15.32 7.31 5.41
C PHE A 71 -16.38 7.32 4.33
N GLN A 72 -17.58 6.82 4.64
CA GLN A 72 -18.71 6.79 3.68
C GLN A 72 -19.05 8.18 3.18
N TYR A 73 -19.15 9.15 4.08
CA TYR A 73 -19.40 10.53 3.72
C TYR A 73 -18.32 11.11 2.79
N ALA A 74 -17.03 10.92 3.14
CA ALA A 74 -15.92 11.39 2.32
C ALA A 74 -15.90 10.71 0.94
N PHE A 75 -16.22 9.40 0.90
CA PHE A 75 -16.32 8.65 -0.34
C PHE A 75 -17.42 9.21 -1.25
N GLU A 76 -18.63 9.44 -0.72
CA GLU A 76 -19.75 10.00 -1.47
C GLU A 76 -19.42 11.40 -2.03
N GLN A 77 -18.70 12.22 -1.27
CA GLN A 77 -18.32 13.56 -1.72
C GLN A 77 -17.15 13.56 -2.73
N GLY A 78 -16.29 12.56 -2.71
CA GLY A 78 -15.02 12.58 -3.46
C GLY A 78 -14.93 11.61 -4.64
N ALA A 79 -15.76 10.57 -4.66
CA ALA A 79 -15.60 9.46 -5.61
C ALA A 79 -15.75 9.88 -7.08
N GLU A 80 -16.76 10.71 -7.39
CA GLU A 80 -16.99 11.19 -8.75
C GLU A 80 -15.83 12.05 -9.27
N ARG A 81 -15.33 12.96 -8.43
CA ARG A 81 -14.18 13.79 -8.78
C ARG A 81 -12.94 12.93 -9.01
N LEU A 82 -12.66 11.99 -8.13
CA LEU A 82 -11.53 11.07 -8.29
C LEU A 82 -11.64 10.27 -9.58
N ALA A 83 -12.82 9.74 -9.89
CA ALA A 83 -13.06 8.98 -11.12
C ALA A 83 -12.79 9.84 -12.37
N CYS A 84 -13.29 11.09 -12.40
CA CYS A 84 -13.02 12.02 -13.50
C CYS A 84 -11.53 12.31 -13.66
N ASP A 85 -10.80 12.51 -12.56
CA ASP A 85 -9.39 12.83 -12.62
C ASP A 85 -8.55 11.61 -13.07
N VAL A 86 -8.88 10.41 -12.59
CA VAL A 86 -8.28 9.15 -13.06
C VAL A 86 -8.53 8.95 -14.56
N GLN A 87 -9.75 9.18 -15.04
CA GLN A 87 -10.08 9.07 -16.46
C GLN A 87 -9.29 10.05 -17.33
N LYS A 88 -9.11 11.30 -16.88
CA LYS A 88 -8.29 12.29 -17.59
C LYS A 88 -6.83 11.86 -17.68
N ILE A 89 -6.27 11.34 -16.58
CA ILE A 89 -4.90 10.82 -16.54
C ILE A 89 -4.78 9.64 -17.50
N GLY A 90 -5.68 8.67 -17.43
CA GLY A 90 -5.70 7.50 -18.33
C GLY A 90 -5.75 7.88 -19.79
N ASN A 91 -6.67 8.78 -20.17
CA ASN A 91 -6.79 9.26 -21.54
C ASN A 91 -5.52 9.99 -22.01
N SER A 92 -4.89 10.77 -21.13
CA SER A 92 -3.63 11.45 -21.42
C SER A 92 -2.49 10.45 -21.69
N LEU A 93 -2.38 9.41 -20.84
CA LEU A 93 -1.39 8.36 -21.02
C LEU A 93 -1.61 7.59 -22.32
N LEU A 94 -2.83 7.17 -22.62
CA LEU A 94 -3.17 6.47 -23.85
C LEU A 94 -2.90 7.34 -25.10
N SER A 95 -3.18 8.62 -25.02
CA SER A 95 -2.89 9.56 -26.11
C SER A 95 -1.39 9.74 -26.35
N ARG A 96 -0.60 9.80 -25.26
CA ARG A 96 0.84 10.03 -25.31
C ARG A 96 1.62 8.77 -25.76
N PHE A 97 1.19 7.60 -25.32
CA PHE A 97 1.88 6.33 -25.51
C PHE A 97 1.10 5.39 -26.46
N LYS A 98 0.58 5.94 -27.55
CA LYS A 98 -0.19 5.18 -28.54
C LYS A 98 0.57 3.93 -28.99
N ASN A 99 -0.12 2.78 -28.92
CA ASN A 99 0.41 1.48 -29.36
C ASN A 99 1.69 1.00 -28.64
N GLN A 100 1.99 1.56 -27.47
CA GLN A 100 3.11 1.11 -26.63
C GLN A 100 2.57 0.46 -25.35
N PRO A 101 3.20 -0.59 -24.85
CA PRO A 101 2.85 -1.14 -23.55
C PRO A 101 3.21 -0.13 -22.45
N ILE A 102 2.29 0.09 -21.53
CA ILE A 102 2.47 0.98 -20.39
C ILE A 102 2.64 0.12 -19.14
N ILE A 103 3.73 0.33 -18.40
CA ILE A 103 3.94 -0.30 -17.10
C ILE A 103 3.69 0.76 -16.02
N LEU A 104 2.71 0.49 -15.15
CA LEU A 104 2.40 1.35 -14.00
C LEU A 104 3.17 0.86 -12.77
N VAL A 105 3.96 1.74 -12.18
CA VAL A 105 4.69 1.47 -10.93
C VAL A 105 4.15 2.39 -9.84
N SER A 106 3.64 1.80 -8.78
CA SER A 106 3.03 2.53 -7.67
C SER A 106 3.87 2.41 -6.41
N LEU A 107 4.09 3.52 -5.72
CA LEU A 107 4.68 3.48 -4.38
C LEU A 107 3.64 3.01 -3.36
N VAL A 108 4.01 2.04 -2.56
CA VAL A 108 3.16 1.59 -1.45
C VAL A 108 3.16 2.66 -0.33
N ARG A 109 2.07 2.84 0.34
CA ARG A 109 0.75 2.18 0.22
C ARG A 109 -0.21 3.03 -0.60
N ALA A 110 -0.12 4.36 -0.48
CA ALA A 110 -1.11 5.30 -1.03
C ALA A 110 -1.20 5.30 -2.57
N GLY A 111 -0.13 4.99 -3.27
CA GLY A 111 -0.13 4.95 -4.74
C GLY A 111 -0.81 3.72 -5.33
N VAL A 112 -0.97 2.64 -4.56
CA VAL A 112 -1.51 1.37 -5.08
C VAL A 112 -2.96 1.49 -5.57
N PRO A 113 -3.91 2.07 -4.81
CA PRO A 113 -5.28 2.24 -5.29
C PRO A 113 -5.35 3.04 -6.60
N LEU A 114 -4.54 4.09 -6.73
CA LEU A 114 -4.49 4.89 -7.95
C LEU A 114 -3.96 4.08 -9.14
N GLY A 115 -2.90 3.30 -8.95
CA GLY A 115 -2.37 2.41 -9.99
C GLY A 115 -3.38 1.37 -10.44
N VAL A 116 -4.14 0.79 -9.51
CA VAL A 116 -5.23 -0.17 -9.81
C VAL A 116 -6.37 0.48 -10.59
N LEU A 117 -6.73 1.73 -10.25
CA LEU A 117 -7.78 2.47 -10.98
C LEU A 117 -7.35 2.92 -12.38
N LEU A 118 -6.05 3.08 -12.64
CA LEU A 118 -5.51 3.48 -13.95
C LEU A 118 -5.30 2.29 -14.89
N LYS A 119 -5.39 1.09 -14.39
CA LYS A 119 -5.21 -0.14 -15.18
C LYS A 119 -6.47 -0.47 -15.97
#